data_6571b3824c74aebc70924c1d2b14d673
#
_entry.id   6571b3824c74aebc70924c1d2b14d673
#
_cell.length_a   1.000
_cell.length_b   1.000
_cell.length_c   1.000
_cell.angle_alpha   90.00
_cell.angle_beta   90.00
_cell.angle_gamma   90.00
#
_symmetry.space_group_name_H-M   'P 1'
#
loop_
_entity.id
_entity.type
_entity.pdbx_description
1 polymer ?
#
loop_
_entity_poly.entity_id
_entity_poly.type
_entity_poly.pdbx_seq_one_letter_code
_entity_poly.pdbx_strand_id
1 'polypeptide(L)'
;MLKNLNLHQNNNVKKIKAMKKISVILLSLVMGMMLTVNAQAPYRHSIGVTLGNMEAFSYKTFFTENFAFSVDAGFKWTVSSAHILYKPDNFGWRGTIWPMTIEANPNLMYEAATGAKGLHWFVGGGVSAGYSWNAVYRSQYNAYDYSYTYHAYGKLGVNAIGGVEYKFNIPLTLQADFRPGFGLLFNKNYTINYFDWAVCVGVRYTIK
;
A
#
# COMPACT_ATOMS: atom_id res chain seq x y z
N MET A 1 20.27 -40.61 -6.34
CA MET A 1 19.18 -39.94 -5.63
C MET A 1 19.66 -38.98 -4.52
N LEU A 2 20.61 -39.32 -3.70
CA LEU A 2 21.16 -38.50 -2.58
C LEU A 2 21.86 -37.18 -3.00
N LYS A 3 22.46 -37.11 -4.20
CA LYS A 3 23.18 -35.91 -4.67
C LYS A 3 22.25 -34.72 -4.98
N ASN A 4 21.03 -35.00 -5.42
CA ASN A 4 20.03 -33.96 -5.73
C ASN A 4 19.38 -33.36 -4.47
N LEU A 5 19.25 -34.12 -3.39
CA LEU A 5 18.76 -33.64 -2.10
C LEU A 5 19.73 -32.62 -1.50
N ASN A 6 21.04 -32.90 -1.53
CA ASN A 6 22.07 -32.00 -0.97
C ASN A 6 22.16 -30.65 -1.75
N LEU A 7 21.95 -30.67 -3.07
CA LEU A 7 21.94 -29.44 -3.88
C LEU A 7 20.74 -28.56 -3.55
N HIS A 8 19.58 -29.17 -3.34
CA HIS A 8 18.33 -28.41 -2.99
C HIS A 8 18.43 -27.79 -1.60
N GLN A 9 18.99 -28.53 -0.63
CA GLN A 9 19.20 -28.05 0.74
C GLN A 9 20.23 -26.90 0.79
N ASN A 10 21.30 -27.00 0.02
CA ASN A 10 22.34 -25.96 -0.06
C ASN A 10 21.83 -24.65 -0.70
N ASN A 11 20.95 -24.74 -1.70
CA ASN A 11 20.32 -23.58 -2.33
C ASN A 11 19.33 -22.87 -1.38
N ASN A 12 18.58 -23.63 -0.58
CA ASN A 12 17.67 -23.06 0.41
C ASN A 12 18.43 -22.32 1.53
N VAL A 13 19.53 -22.87 2.00
CA VAL A 13 20.40 -22.23 3.02
C VAL A 13 21.01 -20.93 2.48
N LYS A 14 21.48 -20.91 1.21
CA LYS A 14 21.99 -19.69 0.58
C LYS A 14 20.90 -18.61 0.43
N LYS A 15 19.69 -19.02 0.06
CA LYS A 15 18.53 -18.12 -0.08
C LYS A 15 18.13 -17.49 1.26
N ILE A 16 18.10 -18.28 2.33
CA ILE A 16 17.80 -17.80 3.70
C ILE A 16 18.89 -16.82 4.19
N LYS A 17 20.17 -17.11 3.93
CA LYS A 17 21.28 -16.21 4.29
C LYS A 17 21.22 -14.90 3.50
N ALA A 18 20.86 -14.93 2.23
CA ALA A 18 20.67 -13.73 1.42
C ALA A 18 19.48 -12.87 1.93
N MET A 19 18.36 -13.50 2.26
CA MET A 19 17.19 -12.81 2.84
C MET A 19 17.51 -12.14 4.17
N LYS A 20 18.25 -12.82 5.06
CA LYS A 20 18.69 -12.23 6.35
C LYS A 20 19.59 -11.02 6.13
N LYS A 21 20.53 -11.06 5.17
CA LYS A 21 21.38 -9.91 4.84
C LYS A 21 20.57 -8.71 4.33
N ILE A 22 19.61 -8.96 3.45
CA ILE A 22 18.73 -7.91 2.92
C ILE A 22 17.88 -7.30 4.05
N SER A 23 17.32 -8.12 4.94
CA SER A 23 16.55 -7.63 6.11
C SER A 23 17.40 -6.77 7.05
N VAL A 24 18.65 -7.14 7.30
CA VAL A 24 19.57 -6.35 8.15
C VAL A 24 19.92 -5.02 7.47
N ILE A 25 20.18 -5.03 6.16
CA ILE A 25 20.46 -3.79 5.40
C ILE A 25 19.23 -2.87 5.40
N LEU A 26 18.04 -3.42 5.18
CA LEU A 26 16.80 -2.63 5.23
C LEU A 26 16.57 -2.04 6.64
N LEU A 27 16.77 -2.84 7.67
CA LEU A 27 16.62 -2.39 9.07
C LEU A 27 17.63 -1.31 9.43
N SER A 28 18.90 -1.44 9.00
CA SER A 28 19.94 -0.43 9.24
C SER A 28 19.68 0.86 8.46
N LEU A 29 19.12 0.75 7.24
CA LEU A 29 18.70 1.91 6.45
C LEU A 29 17.56 2.66 7.14
N VAL A 30 16.55 1.95 7.65
CA VAL A 30 15.43 2.53 8.40
C VAL A 30 15.92 3.16 9.72
N MET A 31 16.80 2.49 10.46
CA MET A 31 17.38 3.05 11.68
C MET A 31 18.28 4.27 11.39
N GLY A 32 19.05 4.25 10.31
CA GLY A 32 19.87 5.41 9.89
C GLY A 32 19.02 6.64 9.52
N MET A 33 17.84 6.43 8.95
CA MET A 33 16.90 7.52 8.66
C MET A 33 16.26 8.13 9.92
N MET A 34 16.15 7.37 11.02
CA MET A 34 15.58 7.86 12.28
C MET A 34 16.52 8.78 13.08
N LEU A 35 17.80 8.83 12.74
CA LEU A 35 18.79 9.63 13.48
C LEU A 35 18.90 11.08 12.99
N THR A 36 18.16 11.48 11.96
CA THR A 36 18.17 12.86 11.45
C THR A 36 17.10 13.71 12.13
N VAL A 37 17.58 14.66 12.88
CA VAL A 37 16.93 15.46 13.93
C VAL A 37 16.21 16.69 13.40
N ASN A 38 15.08 17.06 14.10
CA ASN A 38 14.56 18.42 14.31
C ASN A 38 14.40 19.31 13.07
N ALA A 39 13.45 19.01 12.24
CA ALA A 39 12.86 20.01 11.37
C ALA A 39 11.38 20.15 11.73
N GLN A 40 11.02 21.25 12.34
CA GLN A 40 9.64 21.67 12.52
C GLN A 40 8.87 21.50 11.20
N ALA A 41 7.68 20.91 11.25
CA ALA A 41 6.80 20.87 10.10
C ALA A 41 6.57 22.31 9.61
N PRO A 42 6.95 22.67 8.38
CA PRO A 42 6.88 24.04 7.90
C PRO A 42 5.44 24.52 7.66
N TYR A 43 4.48 23.65 7.82
CA TYR A 43 3.03 23.92 7.67
C TYR A 43 2.25 23.03 8.63
N ARG A 44 1.03 23.46 8.98
CA ARG A 44 0.14 22.69 9.87
C ARG A 44 -0.84 21.81 9.09
N HIS A 45 -1.37 22.34 7.99
CA HIS A 45 -2.36 21.65 7.17
C HIS A 45 -1.95 21.70 5.70
N SER A 46 -2.36 20.70 4.93
CA SER A 46 -2.25 20.73 3.47
C SER A 46 -3.40 19.98 2.82
N ILE A 47 -3.78 20.48 1.64
CA ILE A 47 -4.83 19.88 0.79
C ILE A 47 -4.28 19.71 -0.62
N GLY A 48 -4.69 18.69 -1.31
CA GLY A 48 -4.21 18.46 -2.67
C GLY A 48 -4.79 17.21 -3.32
N VAL A 49 -4.03 16.70 -4.27
CA VAL A 49 -4.40 15.49 -5.03
C VAL A 49 -3.25 14.50 -5.04
N THR A 50 -3.60 13.24 -5.08
CA THR A 50 -2.69 12.12 -5.28
C THR A 50 -3.03 11.46 -6.60
N LEU A 51 -2.01 11.14 -7.39
CA LEU A 51 -2.11 10.52 -8.71
C LEU A 51 -1.22 9.27 -8.76
N GLY A 52 -1.56 8.33 -9.61
CA GLY A 52 -0.85 7.07 -9.80
C GLY A 52 -1.81 5.88 -9.77
N ASN A 53 -1.47 4.83 -9.02
CA ASN A 53 -2.41 3.72 -8.83
C ASN A 53 -3.63 4.09 -7.95
N MET A 54 -3.58 5.26 -7.32
CA MET A 54 -4.69 5.86 -6.59
C MET A 54 -4.81 7.32 -7.01
N GLU A 55 -5.98 7.70 -7.50
CA GLU A 55 -6.37 9.07 -7.84
C GLU A 55 -7.31 9.58 -6.75
N ALA A 56 -6.83 10.47 -5.89
CA ALA A 56 -7.56 10.85 -4.69
C ALA A 56 -7.38 12.31 -4.33
N PHE A 57 -8.39 12.87 -3.68
CA PHE A 57 -8.22 14.06 -2.86
C PHE A 57 -7.44 13.69 -1.60
N SER A 58 -6.50 14.54 -1.23
CA SER A 58 -5.57 14.31 -0.13
C SER A 58 -5.63 15.48 0.85
N TYR A 59 -5.80 15.15 2.12
CA TYR A 59 -5.66 16.08 3.24
C TYR A 59 -4.62 15.55 4.20
N LYS A 60 -3.75 16.42 4.70
CA LYS A 60 -2.74 16.08 5.70
C LYS A 60 -2.67 17.17 6.77
N THR A 61 -2.55 16.76 8.02
CA THR A 61 -2.39 17.66 9.16
C THR A 61 -1.34 17.14 10.13
N PHE A 62 -0.55 18.03 10.70
CA PHE A 62 0.42 17.72 11.74
C PHE A 62 -0.17 18.00 13.11
N PHE A 63 -0.07 17.04 14.04
CA PHE A 63 -0.42 17.27 15.46
C PHE A 63 0.83 17.65 16.27
N THR A 64 1.99 17.17 15.85
CA THR A 64 3.29 17.52 16.41
C THR A 64 4.26 17.81 15.25
N GLU A 65 5.48 18.18 15.58
CA GLU A 65 6.52 18.46 14.58
C GLU A 65 6.80 17.30 13.62
N ASN A 66 6.62 16.05 14.09
CA ASN A 66 6.95 14.85 13.34
C ASN A 66 5.76 13.94 13.07
N PHE A 67 4.65 14.07 13.79
CA PHE A 67 3.50 13.21 13.62
C PHE A 67 2.40 13.90 12.83
N ALA A 68 1.98 13.25 11.76
CA ALA A 68 0.93 13.71 10.88
C ALA A 68 -0.18 12.67 10.74
N PHE A 69 -1.38 13.18 10.47
CA PHE A 69 -2.51 12.41 10.00
C PHE A 69 -2.80 12.81 8.56
N SER A 70 -3.06 11.82 7.71
CA SER A 70 -3.54 12.09 6.35
C SER A 70 -4.78 11.27 6.03
N VAL A 71 -5.60 11.81 5.16
CA VAL A 71 -6.71 11.08 4.54
C VAL A 71 -6.62 11.27 3.04
N ASP A 72 -6.58 10.17 2.31
CA ASP A 72 -6.71 10.15 0.86
C ASP A 72 -8.03 9.47 0.51
N ALA A 73 -8.88 10.12 -0.28
CA ALA A 73 -10.18 9.59 -0.68
C ALA A 73 -10.37 9.71 -2.20
N GLY A 74 -10.62 8.59 -2.87
CA GLY A 74 -10.73 8.58 -4.33
C GLY A 74 -10.79 7.19 -4.93
N PHE A 75 -10.36 7.10 -6.17
CA PHE A 75 -10.34 5.86 -6.95
C PHE A 75 -8.98 5.18 -6.86
N LYS A 76 -8.98 3.87 -6.72
CA LYS A 76 -7.79 3.04 -6.75
C LYS A 76 -7.90 1.97 -7.82
N TRP A 77 -6.86 1.86 -8.63
CA TRP A 77 -6.69 0.87 -9.69
C TRP A 77 -5.43 0.08 -9.40
N THR A 78 -5.56 -1.16 -9.07
CA THR A 78 -4.38 -1.96 -8.78
C THR A 78 -4.60 -3.40 -9.14
N VAL A 79 -3.51 -4.08 -9.46
CA VAL A 79 -3.50 -5.53 -9.56
C VAL A 79 -3.42 -6.09 -8.15
N SER A 80 -4.42 -6.83 -7.76
CA SER A 80 -4.49 -7.45 -6.44
C SER A 80 -4.34 -8.95 -6.54
N SER A 81 -3.48 -9.53 -5.70
CA SER A 81 -3.49 -10.97 -5.46
C SER A 81 -4.65 -11.28 -4.53
N ALA A 82 -5.54 -12.14 -4.96
CA ALA A 82 -6.75 -12.49 -4.23
C ALA A 82 -6.83 -13.98 -3.90
N HIS A 83 -7.38 -14.28 -2.74
CA HIS A 83 -7.63 -15.65 -2.30
C HIS A 83 -9.02 -15.74 -1.67
N ILE A 84 -9.88 -16.58 -2.21
CA ILE A 84 -11.23 -16.79 -1.65
C ILE A 84 -11.11 -17.59 -0.37
N LEU A 85 -11.56 -17.03 0.74
CA LEU A 85 -11.55 -17.66 2.06
C LEU A 85 -12.81 -18.47 2.33
N TYR A 86 -13.93 -18.01 1.82
CA TYR A 86 -15.22 -18.63 2.10
C TYR A 86 -16.04 -18.72 0.82
N LYS A 87 -16.46 -19.93 0.52
CA LYS A 87 -17.43 -20.24 -0.51
C LYS A 87 -18.28 -21.43 -0.04
N PRO A 88 -19.63 -21.41 -0.22
CA PRO A 88 -20.51 -22.50 0.20
C PRO A 88 -20.11 -23.89 -0.32
N ASP A 89 -19.40 -23.95 -1.45
CA ASP A 89 -19.10 -25.18 -2.18
C ASP A 89 -17.67 -25.71 -1.98
N ASN A 90 -16.94 -25.27 -0.94
CA ASN A 90 -15.56 -25.70 -0.62
C ASN A 90 -14.52 -25.55 -1.75
N PHE A 91 -14.75 -24.69 -2.74
CA PHE A 91 -13.84 -24.50 -3.86
C PHE A 91 -12.90 -23.33 -3.58
N GLY A 92 -11.67 -23.62 -3.16
CA GLY A 92 -10.62 -22.61 -2.99
C GLY A 92 -10.14 -22.09 -4.34
N TRP A 93 -10.24 -20.79 -4.58
CA TRP A 93 -9.69 -20.14 -5.76
C TRP A 93 -8.56 -19.18 -5.38
N ARG A 94 -7.48 -19.21 -6.17
CA ARG A 94 -6.39 -18.24 -6.10
C ARG A 94 -6.22 -17.57 -7.44
N GLY A 95 -6.07 -16.29 -7.47
CA GLY A 95 -5.83 -15.59 -8.72
C GLY A 95 -5.50 -14.12 -8.55
N THR A 96 -5.35 -13.48 -9.67
CA THR A 96 -5.15 -12.03 -9.76
C THR A 96 -6.46 -11.39 -10.15
N ILE A 97 -6.84 -10.34 -9.44
CA ILE A 97 -8.02 -9.53 -9.76
C ILE A 97 -7.59 -8.10 -10.09
N TRP A 98 -8.36 -7.44 -10.91
CA TRP A 98 -8.20 -6.04 -11.30
C TRP A 98 -9.38 -5.23 -10.74
N PRO A 99 -9.38 -4.91 -9.45
CA PRO A 99 -10.47 -4.17 -8.87
C PRO A 99 -10.39 -2.69 -9.23
N MET A 100 -11.54 -2.13 -9.55
CA MET A 100 -11.79 -0.69 -9.43
C MET A 100 -12.39 -0.45 -8.07
N THR A 101 -11.78 0.40 -7.28
CA THR A 101 -12.22 0.64 -5.91
C THR A 101 -12.37 2.14 -5.67
N ILE A 102 -13.46 2.54 -5.06
CA ILE A 102 -13.58 3.84 -4.41
C ILE A 102 -13.29 3.65 -2.93
N GLU A 103 -12.29 4.34 -2.40
CA GLU A 103 -11.84 4.10 -1.02
C GLU A 103 -11.36 5.38 -0.34
N ALA A 104 -11.41 5.34 0.99
CA ALA A 104 -10.77 6.30 1.87
C ALA A 104 -9.68 5.61 2.69
N ASN A 105 -8.52 6.26 2.79
CA ASN A 105 -7.34 5.77 3.48
C ASN A 105 -6.87 6.80 4.52
N PRO A 106 -7.41 6.78 5.76
CA PRO A 106 -6.82 7.49 6.88
C PRO A 106 -5.52 6.81 7.33
N ASN A 107 -4.45 7.60 7.46
CA ASN A 107 -3.11 7.14 7.83
C ASN A 107 -2.53 8.00 8.95
N LEU A 108 -1.83 7.38 9.88
CA LEU A 108 -0.95 8.02 10.83
C LEU A 108 0.49 7.87 10.34
N MET A 109 1.23 8.96 10.31
CA MET A 109 2.58 9.00 9.74
C MET A 109 3.56 9.68 10.68
N TYR A 110 4.76 9.17 10.71
CA TYR A 110 5.93 9.86 11.23
C TYR A 110 6.73 10.43 10.07
N GLU A 111 7.06 11.70 10.14
CA GLU A 111 7.82 12.40 9.12
C GLU A 111 9.04 13.10 9.74
N ALA A 112 10.17 13.02 9.06
CA ALA A 112 11.38 13.69 9.48
C ALA A 112 12.15 14.25 8.27
N ALA A 113 12.90 15.32 8.51
CA ALA A 113 13.80 15.90 7.51
C ALA A 113 14.94 14.94 7.17
N THR A 114 15.35 15.00 5.94
CA THR A 114 16.59 14.38 5.51
C THR A 114 17.79 15.28 5.64
N GLY A 115 18.79 15.42 5.69
CA GLY A 115 19.84 16.47 5.67
C GLY A 115 19.74 17.45 4.48
N ALA A 116 18.93 17.13 3.46
CA ALA A 116 18.72 17.99 2.30
C ALA A 116 17.58 18.98 2.53
N LYS A 117 17.81 20.25 2.18
CA LYS A 117 16.85 21.34 2.38
C LYS A 117 15.52 21.03 1.67
N GLY A 118 14.44 21.06 2.43
CA GLY A 118 13.08 20.86 1.94
C GLY A 118 12.69 19.39 1.72
N LEU A 119 13.62 18.44 1.77
CA LEU A 119 13.32 17.02 1.56
C LEU A 119 13.07 16.33 2.92
N HIS A 120 11.94 15.65 3.01
CA HIS A 120 11.50 14.86 4.17
C HIS A 120 11.22 13.43 3.74
N TRP A 121 11.44 12.48 4.63
CA TRP A 121 10.95 11.13 4.49
C TRP A 121 9.80 10.90 5.47
N PHE A 122 8.93 10.00 5.15
CA PHE A 122 7.86 9.61 6.07
C PHE A 122 7.58 8.12 5.98
N VAL A 123 7.06 7.58 7.06
CA VAL A 123 6.59 6.22 7.17
C VAL A 123 5.36 6.21 8.08
N GLY A 124 4.43 5.33 7.79
CA GLY A 124 3.22 5.23 8.58
C GLY A 124 2.38 4.03 8.22
N GLY A 125 1.17 4.06 8.71
CA GLY A 125 0.18 3.06 8.39
C GLY A 125 -1.21 3.55 8.73
N GLY A 126 -2.19 2.83 8.21
CA GLY A 126 -3.57 3.19 8.38
C GLY A 126 -4.53 2.08 8.03
N VAL A 127 -5.76 2.48 7.84
CA VAL A 127 -6.82 1.60 7.38
C VAL A 127 -7.31 2.04 6.02
N SER A 128 -7.87 1.12 5.26
CA SER A 128 -8.57 1.40 4.02
C SER A 128 -9.99 0.89 4.11
N ALA A 129 -10.95 1.71 3.74
CA ALA A 129 -12.35 1.33 3.67
C ALA A 129 -12.95 1.84 2.38
N GLY A 130 -13.75 1.01 1.71
CA GLY A 130 -14.29 1.40 0.42
C GLY A 130 -15.24 0.38 -0.19
N TYR A 131 -15.49 0.59 -1.46
CA TYR A 131 -16.36 -0.24 -2.26
C TYR A 131 -15.66 -0.60 -3.57
N SER A 132 -15.61 -1.88 -3.89
CA SER A 132 -14.85 -2.42 -5.00
C SER A 132 -15.77 -3.10 -6.01
N TRP A 133 -15.53 -2.83 -7.29
CA TRP A 133 -16.16 -3.54 -8.40
C TRP A 133 -15.11 -4.45 -9.02
N ASN A 134 -15.31 -5.75 -8.88
CA ASN A 134 -14.37 -6.74 -9.39
C ASN A 134 -14.99 -7.60 -10.47
N ALA A 135 -14.23 -7.87 -11.51
CA ALA A 135 -14.49 -8.99 -12.39
C ALA A 135 -13.89 -10.24 -11.74
N VAL A 136 -14.72 -11.14 -11.27
CA VAL A 136 -14.26 -12.45 -10.81
C VAL A 136 -14.20 -13.38 -12.01
N TYR A 137 -13.00 -13.87 -12.29
CA TYR A 137 -12.79 -14.87 -13.32
C TYR A 137 -13.29 -16.22 -12.80
N ARG A 138 -14.41 -16.68 -13.28
CA ARG A 138 -14.88 -18.04 -13.02
C ARG A 138 -14.37 -18.97 -14.13
N SER A 139 -13.24 -19.61 -13.92
CA SER A 139 -12.84 -20.77 -14.72
C SER A 139 -13.75 -21.92 -14.35
N GLN A 140 -14.76 -22.20 -15.17
CA GLN A 140 -15.48 -23.44 -15.12
C GLN A 140 -14.68 -24.47 -15.95
N TYR A 141 -14.71 -25.74 -15.55
CA TYR A 141 -13.85 -26.84 -15.97
C TYR A 141 -13.97 -27.25 -17.45
N ASN A 142 -14.72 -26.54 -18.26
CA ASN A 142 -14.83 -26.71 -19.69
C ASN A 142 -14.24 -25.51 -20.45
N ALA A 143 -13.31 -25.79 -21.33
CA ALA A 143 -12.42 -24.85 -22.02
C ALA A 143 -13.10 -23.78 -22.92
N TYR A 144 -14.40 -23.62 -22.89
CA TYR A 144 -15.14 -22.74 -23.81
C TYR A 144 -16.17 -21.82 -23.16
N ASP A 145 -16.32 -21.80 -21.83
CA ASP A 145 -17.32 -20.94 -21.19
C ASP A 145 -16.65 -19.98 -20.19
N TYR A 146 -16.17 -18.86 -20.72
CA TYR A 146 -15.63 -17.74 -19.92
C TYR A 146 -16.80 -16.82 -19.53
N SER A 147 -17.38 -17.03 -18.37
CA SER A 147 -18.39 -16.13 -17.85
C SER A 147 -17.73 -15.11 -16.89
N TYR A 148 -17.74 -13.85 -17.29
CA TYR A 148 -17.35 -12.72 -16.43
C TYR A 148 -18.56 -12.32 -15.59
N THR A 149 -18.51 -12.56 -14.31
CA THR A 149 -19.53 -12.08 -13.39
C THR A 149 -18.95 -10.89 -12.59
N TYR A 150 -19.50 -9.71 -12.81
CA TYR A 150 -19.13 -8.53 -12.05
C TYR A 150 -19.85 -8.54 -10.71
N HIS A 151 -19.12 -8.52 -9.64
CA HIS A 151 -19.66 -8.42 -8.29
C HIS A 151 -19.12 -7.18 -7.59
N ALA A 152 -20.01 -6.60 -6.81
CA ALA A 152 -19.64 -5.50 -5.94
C ALA A 152 -19.32 -6.03 -4.54
N TYR A 153 -18.28 -5.45 -3.91
CA TYR A 153 -17.76 -5.85 -2.61
C TYR A 153 -17.53 -4.64 -1.72
N GLY A 154 -17.89 -4.76 -0.44
CA GLY A 154 -17.30 -3.90 0.57
C GLY A 154 -15.82 -4.22 0.71
N LYS A 155 -14.99 -3.20 0.90
CA LYS A 155 -13.55 -3.32 1.13
C LYS A 155 -13.20 -2.79 2.51
N LEU A 156 -12.42 -3.59 3.25
CA LEU A 156 -11.82 -3.17 4.51
C LEU A 156 -10.41 -3.76 4.59
N GLY A 157 -9.44 -2.93 4.97
CA GLY A 157 -8.06 -3.38 5.07
C GLY A 157 -7.20 -2.48 5.92
N VAL A 158 -5.95 -2.89 6.03
CA VAL A 158 -4.86 -2.12 6.62
C VAL A 158 -3.80 -1.86 5.55
N ASN A 159 -3.14 -0.72 5.63
CA ASN A 159 -2.06 -0.37 4.73
C ASN A 159 -0.87 0.21 5.51
N ALA A 160 0.32 -0.01 4.98
CA ALA A 160 1.48 0.79 5.30
C ALA A 160 1.62 1.89 4.25
N ILE A 161 2.30 2.96 4.60
CA ILE A 161 2.67 4.04 3.69
C ILE A 161 4.12 4.45 3.99
N GLY A 162 4.90 4.68 2.94
CA GLY A 162 6.26 5.17 3.09
C GLY A 162 6.70 5.91 1.84
N GLY A 163 7.44 6.99 2.02
CA GLY A 163 7.83 7.80 0.90
C GLY A 163 8.68 9.02 1.27
N VAL A 164 8.73 9.93 0.33
CA VAL A 164 9.43 11.21 0.47
C VAL A 164 8.51 12.36 0.10
N GLU A 165 8.70 13.49 0.76
CA GLU A 165 8.00 14.74 0.49
C GLU A 165 9.03 15.86 0.32
N TYR A 166 8.93 16.60 -0.76
CA TYR A 166 9.69 17.80 -0.98
C TYR A 166 8.83 19.04 -0.72
N LYS A 167 9.28 19.89 0.21
CA LYS A 167 8.60 21.14 0.61
C LYS A 167 9.28 22.32 -0.07
N PHE A 168 8.55 22.94 -0.97
CA PHE A 168 9.05 24.11 -1.70
C PHE A 168 9.09 25.37 -0.81
N ASN A 169 9.81 26.39 -1.23
CA ASN A 169 9.78 27.71 -0.56
C ASN A 169 8.46 28.47 -0.78
N ILE A 170 7.61 28.00 -1.71
CA ILE A 170 6.24 28.44 -1.95
C ILE A 170 5.27 27.49 -1.21
N PRO A 171 4.00 27.83 -1.01
CA PRO A 171 3.06 26.99 -0.28
C PRO A 171 2.64 25.73 -1.08
N LEU A 172 3.62 24.93 -1.47
CA LEU A 172 3.47 23.71 -2.25
C LEU A 172 4.36 22.61 -1.72
N THR A 173 3.85 21.37 -1.74
CA THR A 173 4.64 20.16 -1.52
C THR A 173 4.43 19.16 -2.65
N LEU A 174 5.47 18.40 -2.93
CA LEU A 174 5.45 17.25 -3.85
C LEU A 174 5.81 16.01 -3.06
N GLN A 175 4.97 14.98 -3.12
CA GLN A 175 5.15 13.71 -2.41
C GLN A 175 5.26 12.57 -3.42
N ALA A 176 6.10 11.59 -3.12
CA ALA A 176 6.12 10.29 -3.78
C ALA A 176 6.07 9.19 -2.71
N ASP A 177 5.17 8.23 -2.86
CA ASP A 177 4.97 7.19 -1.86
C ASP A 177 4.61 5.82 -2.44
N PHE A 178 4.86 4.80 -1.61
CA PHE A 178 4.49 3.41 -1.84
C PHE A 178 3.58 2.95 -0.71
N ARG A 179 2.48 2.27 -1.06
CA ARG A 179 1.40 1.86 -0.15
C ARG A 179 1.05 0.38 -0.35
N PRO A 180 1.72 -0.54 0.30
CA PRO A 180 1.26 -1.92 0.37
C PRO A 180 0.05 -2.03 1.30
N GLY A 181 -0.94 -2.82 0.90
CA GLY A 181 -2.16 -3.04 1.66
C GLY A 181 -2.58 -4.50 1.69
N PHE A 182 -3.25 -4.86 2.77
CA PHE A 182 -3.83 -6.18 2.97
C PHE A 182 -5.21 -6.05 3.62
N GLY A 183 -6.17 -6.86 3.18
CA GLY A 183 -7.52 -6.80 3.75
C GLY A 183 -8.50 -7.81 3.16
N LEU A 184 -9.76 -7.47 3.31
CA LEU A 184 -10.90 -8.27 2.94
C LEU A 184 -11.79 -7.51 1.95
N LEU A 185 -12.21 -8.22 0.91
CA LEU A 185 -13.35 -7.88 0.08
C LEU A 185 -14.49 -8.81 0.48
N PHE A 186 -15.65 -8.26 0.76
CA PHE A 186 -16.76 -9.04 1.26
C PHE A 186 -18.09 -8.63 0.61
N ASN A 187 -18.92 -9.62 0.36
CA ASN A 187 -20.32 -9.47 -0.02
C ASN A 187 -21.14 -10.57 0.65
N LYS A 188 -22.45 -10.68 0.31
CA LYS A 188 -23.36 -11.68 0.91
C LYS A 188 -22.88 -13.11 0.71
N ASN A 189 -22.15 -13.40 -0.37
CA ASN A 189 -21.83 -14.77 -0.80
C ASN A 189 -20.36 -15.14 -0.62
N TYR A 190 -19.45 -14.14 -0.57
CA TYR A 190 -18.01 -14.37 -0.64
C TYR A 190 -17.25 -13.43 0.30
N THR A 191 -16.19 -13.98 0.86
CA THR A 191 -15.13 -13.18 1.52
C THR A 191 -13.81 -13.55 0.85
N ILE A 192 -13.08 -12.53 0.41
CA ILE A 192 -11.85 -12.66 -0.37
C ILE A 192 -10.76 -11.89 0.34
N ASN A 193 -9.65 -12.54 0.69
CA ASN A 193 -8.44 -11.85 1.08
C ASN A 193 -7.80 -11.22 -0.14
N TYR A 194 -7.31 -10.01 0.01
CA TYR A 194 -6.50 -9.39 -1.02
C TYR A 194 -5.20 -8.86 -0.43
N PHE A 195 -4.18 -8.83 -1.28
CA PHE A 195 -2.98 -8.02 -1.11
C PHE A 195 -2.90 -7.10 -2.31
N ASP A 196 -2.80 -5.82 -2.05
CA ASP A 196 -2.63 -4.80 -3.07
C ASP A 196 -1.46 -3.87 -2.75
N TRP A 197 -1.13 -3.01 -3.69
CA TRP A 197 -0.13 -1.97 -3.51
C TRP A 197 -0.47 -0.78 -4.40
N ALA A 198 0.04 0.39 -4.03
CA ALA A 198 -0.04 1.56 -4.87
C ALA A 198 1.30 2.30 -4.85
N VAL A 199 1.64 2.92 -5.98
CA VAL A 199 2.68 3.93 -6.11
C VAL A 199 2.00 5.21 -6.52
N CYS A 200 2.23 6.25 -5.75
CA CYS A 200 1.52 7.51 -5.90
C CYS A 200 2.48 8.70 -5.90
N VAL A 201 2.07 9.73 -6.63
CA VAL A 201 2.67 11.07 -6.56
C VAL A 201 1.59 12.05 -6.13
N GLY A 202 1.85 12.81 -5.07
CA GLY A 202 0.93 13.79 -4.52
C GLY A 202 1.43 15.21 -4.67
N VAL A 203 0.53 16.12 -4.99
CA VAL A 203 0.78 17.56 -4.97
C VAL A 203 -0.19 18.20 -4.01
N ARG A 204 0.32 18.95 -3.02
CA ARG A 204 -0.51 19.60 -1.99
C ARG A 204 -0.16 21.07 -1.83
N TYR A 205 -1.19 21.86 -1.64
CA TYR A 205 -1.09 23.23 -1.18
C TYR A 205 -1.02 23.25 0.35
N THR A 206 -0.04 23.97 0.92
CA THR A 206 0.19 24.04 2.36
C THR A 206 -0.47 25.27 2.97
N ILE A 207 -1.13 25.05 4.10
CA ILE A 207 -1.84 26.06 4.86
C ILE A 207 -1.15 26.18 6.23
N LYS A 208 -0.79 27.40 6.61
CA LYS A 208 -0.13 27.70 7.89
C LYS A 208 -1.15 27.77 9.04
#